data_2646d0dcd3a449bfd98cc7e19c8688d1
#
_entry.id   2646d0dcd3a449bfd98cc7e19c8688d1
#
_cell.length_a   1.000
_cell.length_b   1.000
_cell.length_c   1.000
_cell.angle_alpha   90.00
_cell.angle_beta   90.00
_cell.angle_gamma   90.00
#
_symmetry.space_group_name_H-M   'P 1'
#
loop_
_entity.id
_entity.type
_entity.pdbx_description
1 polymer ?
#
loop_
_entity_poly.entity_id
_entity_poly.type
_entity_poly.pdbx_seq_one_letter_code
_entity_poly.pdbx_strand_id
1 'polypeptide(L)'
;MADVIPVVFCFDSRIVLGSSVAIKSLLDCAKDSTVYDIRVFHSDLSLENQKNISAIAAGSRHQIAFHYIDPALFAGAPHNNKSWTELVYYRLLIPEIMPEYDKVIYSDVDVLFKGDLSEVYNMDLAGYEMAAVPVEINNPETMICHKYFPENSNDKIYISSFLVMNSALMRCEGTVDKFKSTIRTIGKRLNMFDLDTMNIACDRFLPLPFHYGTFQSVMYNDDITRAEEYAFLKGVFSDAELLDAKANTIMIHYAGRMGKPWRMKNPYPDYQAYMDALPRGLKKYTLRDLRKKLFNKR
;
A
#
# COMPACT_ATOMS: atom_id res chain seq x y z
N MET A 1 -4.45 -1.38 -28.06
CA MET A 1 -5.08 -0.37 -27.20
C MET A 1 -4.23 -0.28 -25.96
N ALA A 2 -4.06 0.88 -25.35
CA ALA A 2 -3.34 0.98 -24.08
C ALA A 2 -4.14 0.27 -22.99
N ASP A 3 -3.47 -0.56 -22.17
CA ASP A 3 -4.11 -1.21 -21.05
C ASP A 3 -4.37 -0.18 -19.95
N VAL A 4 -5.63 0.02 -19.61
CA VAL A 4 -6.00 0.88 -18.49
C VAL A 4 -5.89 0.08 -17.19
N ILE A 5 -4.97 0.48 -16.32
CA ILE A 5 -4.71 -0.19 -15.05
C ILE A 5 -5.34 0.63 -13.92
N PRO A 6 -6.39 0.13 -13.27
CA PRO A 6 -6.97 0.77 -12.10
C PRO A 6 -6.05 0.57 -10.88
N VAL A 7 -5.67 1.69 -10.23
CA VAL A 7 -4.84 1.69 -9.03
C VAL A 7 -5.54 2.47 -7.93
N VAL A 8 -5.78 1.83 -6.79
CA VAL A 8 -6.43 2.45 -5.63
C VAL A 8 -5.39 2.82 -4.57
N PHE A 9 -5.51 4.04 -4.07
CA PHE A 9 -4.83 4.54 -2.88
C PHE A 9 -5.85 4.95 -1.83
N CYS A 10 -5.59 4.61 -0.56
CA CYS A 10 -6.42 5.03 0.57
C CYS A 10 -5.64 5.99 1.46
N PHE A 11 -6.08 7.25 1.57
CA PHE A 11 -5.41 8.21 2.44
C PHE A 11 -6.29 9.41 2.79
N ASP A 12 -5.90 10.14 3.83
CA ASP A 12 -6.56 11.33 4.33
C ASP A 12 -5.67 12.58 4.24
N SER A 13 -6.19 13.71 4.72
CA SER A 13 -5.51 15.00 4.69
C SER A 13 -4.18 15.05 5.46
N ARG A 14 -3.90 14.08 6.33
CA ARG A 14 -2.68 14.03 7.16
C ARG A 14 -1.43 13.64 6.37
N ILE A 15 -1.60 12.90 5.25
CA ILE A 15 -0.48 12.32 4.50
C ILE A 15 -0.46 12.72 3.01
N VAL A 16 -1.12 13.82 2.65
CA VAL A 16 -1.18 14.34 1.27
C VAL A 16 0.19 14.43 0.61
N LEU A 17 1.24 14.84 1.33
CA LEU A 17 2.58 14.94 0.75
C LEU A 17 3.13 13.56 0.35
N GLY A 18 3.10 12.58 1.27
CA GLY A 18 3.57 11.22 1.00
C GLY A 18 2.80 10.57 -0.14
N SER A 19 1.46 10.66 -0.11
CA SER A 19 0.58 10.15 -1.17
C SER A 19 0.86 10.78 -2.53
N SER A 20 1.16 12.08 -2.55
CA SER A 20 1.50 12.80 -3.78
C SER A 20 2.81 12.31 -4.39
N VAL A 21 3.81 11.96 -3.57
CA VAL A 21 5.06 11.35 -4.04
C VAL A 21 4.81 9.94 -4.59
N ALA A 22 4.02 9.13 -3.90
CA ALA A 22 3.66 7.79 -4.38
C ALA A 22 2.96 7.87 -5.75
N ILE A 23 1.94 8.71 -5.90
CA ILE A 23 1.23 8.91 -7.16
C ILE A 23 2.19 9.42 -8.24
N LYS A 24 2.99 10.46 -7.96
CA LYS A 24 3.94 11.02 -8.91
C LYS A 24 4.93 9.99 -9.41
N SER A 25 5.54 9.21 -8.50
CA SER A 25 6.51 8.17 -8.86
C SER A 25 5.87 7.06 -9.71
N LEU A 26 4.63 6.65 -9.41
CA LEU A 26 3.89 5.69 -10.24
C LEU A 26 3.70 6.21 -11.67
N LEU A 27 3.22 7.46 -11.82
CA LEU A 27 2.97 8.03 -13.15
C LEU A 27 4.25 8.19 -13.97
N ASP A 28 5.36 8.57 -13.32
CA ASP A 28 6.66 8.75 -13.99
C ASP A 28 7.32 7.43 -14.40
N CYS A 29 6.98 6.32 -13.75
CA CYS A 29 7.47 4.98 -14.10
C CYS A 29 6.62 4.28 -15.17
N ALA A 30 5.50 4.90 -15.61
CA ALA A 30 4.60 4.29 -16.59
C ALA A 30 5.27 4.13 -17.95
N LYS A 31 5.23 2.91 -18.51
CA LYS A 31 5.59 2.66 -19.92
C LYS A 31 4.65 3.43 -20.86
N ASP A 32 5.09 3.70 -22.09
CA ASP A 32 4.25 4.43 -23.08
C ASP A 32 2.91 3.74 -23.36
N SER A 33 2.86 2.42 -23.26
CA SER A 33 1.65 1.61 -23.43
C SER A 33 0.74 1.56 -22.19
N THR A 34 1.20 2.06 -21.02
CA THR A 34 0.46 1.97 -19.76
C THR A 34 -0.33 3.23 -19.47
N VAL A 35 -1.60 3.09 -19.16
CA VAL A 35 -2.47 4.17 -18.66
C VAL A 35 -2.95 3.80 -17.27
N TYR A 36 -2.65 4.63 -16.27
CA TYR A 36 -3.20 4.44 -14.92
C TYR A 36 -4.50 5.20 -14.73
N ASP A 37 -5.53 4.52 -14.22
CA ASP A 37 -6.74 5.11 -13.67
C ASP A 37 -6.65 5.06 -12.14
N ILE A 38 -6.21 6.17 -11.55
CA ILE A 38 -5.97 6.26 -10.12
C ILE A 38 -7.28 6.62 -9.41
N ARG A 39 -7.65 5.84 -8.41
CA ARG A 39 -8.80 6.06 -7.54
C ARG A 39 -8.33 6.29 -6.11
N VAL A 40 -8.65 7.44 -5.56
CA VAL A 40 -8.30 7.83 -4.19
C VAL A 40 -9.52 7.68 -3.30
N PHE A 41 -9.46 6.72 -2.36
CA PHE A 41 -10.49 6.56 -1.33
C PHE A 41 -10.11 7.39 -0.10
N HIS A 42 -11.02 8.26 0.35
CA HIS A 42 -10.74 9.20 1.43
C HIS A 42 -11.99 9.51 2.25
N SER A 43 -11.78 10.04 3.47
CA SER A 43 -12.85 10.51 4.35
C SER A 43 -12.86 12.04 4.58
N ASP A 44 -11.76 12.76 4.23
CA ASP A 44 -11.62 14.17 4.62
C ASP A 44 -10.84 15.07 3.64
N LEU A 45 -10.51 14.59 2.43
CA LEU A 45 -9.77 15.41 1.48
C LEU A 45 -10.61 16.60 0.98
N SER A 46 -10.18 17.81 1.29
CA SER A 46 -10.81 19.03 0.78
C SER A 46 -10.72 19.13 -0.75
N LEU A 47 -11.64 19.86 -1.38
CA LEU A 47 -11.60 20.13 -2.83
C LEU A 47 -10.28 20.76 -3.27
N GLU A 48 -9.65 21.59 -2.40
CA GLU A 48 -8.33 22.15 -2.68
C GLU A 48 -7.24 21.06 -2.73
N ASN A 49 -7.26 20.10 -1.80
CA ASN A 49 -6.34 18.97 -1.81
C ASN A 49 -6.55 18.11 -3.05
N GLN A 50 -7.80 17.78 -3.38
CA GLN A 50 -8.15 17.00 -4.57
C GLN A 50 -7.64 17.69 -5.85
N LYS A 51 -7.87 19.01 -6.00
CA LYS A 51 -7.36 19.79 -7.12
C LYS A 51 -5.84 19.76 -7.22
N ASN A 52 -5.14 19.94 -6.10
CA ASN A 52 -3.68 19.94 -6.07
C ASN A 52 -3.10 18.55 -6.41
N ILE A 53 -3.73 17.46 -5.96
CA ILE A 53 -3.33 16.08 -6.29
C ILE A 53 -3.62 15.79 -7.76
N SER A 54 -4.79 16.17 -8.29
CA SER A 54 -5.12 16.00 -9.72
C SER A 54 -4.12 16.69 -10.64
N ALA A 55 -3.49 17.79 -10.19
CA ALA A 55 -2.46 18.49 -10.96
C ALA A 55 -1.20 17.63 -11.23
N ILE A 56 -1.00 16.52 -10.52
CA ILE A 56 0.10 15.56 -10.77
C ILE A 56 -0.07 14.89 -12.14
N ALA A 57 -1.31 14.59 -12.54
CA ALA A 57 -1.64 13.96 -13.82
C ALA A 57 -1.97 14.98 -14.95
N ALA A 58 -1.89 16.29 -14.67
CA ALA A 58 -2.27 17.31 -15.65
C ALA A 58 -1.43 17.22 -16.94
N GLY A 59 -2.10 17.16 -18.08
CA GLY A 59 -1.46 17.05 -19.40
C GLY A 59 -0.91 15.65 -19.72
N SER A 60 -1.13 14.66 -18.86
CA SER A 60 -0.77 13.25 -19.11
C SER A 60 -1.97 12.45 -19.61
N ARG A 61 -1.73 11.18 -19.97
CA ARG A 61 -2.76 10.21 -20.35
C ARG A 61 -3.46 9.56 -19.16
N HIS A 62 -2.96 9.78 -17.94
CA HIS A 62 -3.44 9.17 -16.71
C HIS A 62 -4.61 9.96 -16.13
N GLN A 63 -5.41 9.31 -15.28
CA GLN A 63 -6.55 9.92 -14.60
C GLN A 63 -6.43 9.76 -13.09
N ILE A 64 -6.96 10.73 -12.33
CA ILE A 64 -7.08 10.67 -10.89
C ILE A 64 -8.51 11.07 -10.51
N ALA A 65 -9.23 10.19 -9.84
CA ALA A 65 -10.57 10.43 -9.31
C ALA A 65 -10.61 10.16 -7.81
N PHE A 66 -11.56 10.80 -7.11
CA PHE A 66 -11.69 10.74 -5.66
C PHE A 66 -13.03 10.14 -5.29
N HIS A 67 -13.02 9.21 -4.34
CA HIS A 67 -14.19 8.56 -3.79
C HIS A 67 -14.26 8.83 -2.28
N TYR A 68 -15.27 9.55 -1.86
CA TYR A 68 -15.54 9.72 -0.45
C TYR A 68 -16.07 8.41 0.13
N ILE A 69 -15.44 7.95 1.19
CA ILE A 69 -15.88 6.78 1.96
C ILE A 69 -16.36 7.27 3.31
N ASP A 70 -17.59 6.94 3.66
CA ASP A 70 -18.14 7.29 4.96
C ASP A 70 -17.43 6.50 6.07
N PRO A 71 -16.74 7.16 7.02
CA PRO A 71 -16.10 6.48 8.14
C PRO A 71 -17.06 5.62 8.97
N ALA A 72 -18.35 5.93 8.96
CA ALA A 72 -19.37 5.16 9.67
C ALA A 72 -19.48 3.70 9.22
N LEU A 73 -19.02 3.36 7.99
CA LEU A 73 -19.00 1.98 7.50
C LEU A 73 -18.15 1.04 8.38
N PHE A 74 -17.15 1.61 9.06
CA PHE A 74 -16.29 0.87 9.99
C PHE A 74 -16.40 1.37 11.43
N ALA A 75 -17.55 2.00 11.79
CA ALA A 75 -17.80 2.42 13.16
C ALA A 75 -17.71 1.22 14.11
N GLY A 76 -16.85 1.32 15.12
CA GLY A 76 -16.60 0.26 16.09
C GLY A 76 -15.61 -0.82 15.64
N ALA A 77 -15.10 -0.78 14.41
CA ALA A 77 -13.94 -1.61 14.01
C ALA A 77 -12.70 -1.17 14.81
N PRO A 78 -11.88 -2.10 15.29
CA PRO A 78 -10.69 -1.76 16.04
C PRO A 78 -9.69 -1.03 15.15
N HIS A 79 -9.09 0.04 15.67
CA HIS A 79 -8.02 0.76 15.01
C HIS A 79 -7.17 1.53 16.04
N ASN A 80 -6.02 2.01 15.62
CA ASN A 80 -5.15 2.81 16.47
C ASN A 80 -5.25 4.29 16.05
N ASN A 81 -6.04 5.07 16.78
CA ASN A 81 -6.30 6.49 16.48
C ASN A 81 -5.06 7.39 16.32
N LYS A 82 -3.87 6.92 16.71
CA LYS A 82 -2.62 7.67 16.56
C LYS A 82 -1.92 7.42 15.23
N SER A 83 -1.99 6.20 14.72
CA SER A 83 -1.23 5.75 13.54
C SER A 83 -2.12 5.24 12.41
N TRP A 84 -3.10 4.42 12.75
CA TRP A 84 -4.01 3.76 11.81
C TRP A 84 -5.45 4.04 12.21
N THR A 85 -6.18 4.73 11.37
CA THR A 85 -7.62 4.97 11.54
C THR A 85 -8.42 3.90 10.80
N GLU A 86 -9.73 4.02 10.80
CA GLU A 86 -10.66 3.19 10.00
C GLU A 86 -10.29 3.13 8.51
N LEU A 87 -9.51 4.09 8.04
CA LEU A 87 -9.05 4.19 6.66
C LEU A 87 -8.26 2.97 6.19
N VAL A 88 -7.61 2.23 7.11
CA VAL A 88 -6.91 0.98 6.78
C VAL A 88 -7.86 -0.09 6.21
N TYR A 89 -9.14 -0.04 6.57
CA TYR A 89 -10.14 -0.99 6.06
C TYR A 89 -10.73 -0.63 4.70
N TYR A 90 -10.52 0.60 4.19
CA TYR A 90 -11.15 1.04 2.93
C TYR A 90 -10.72 0.19 1.74
N ARG A 91 -9.48 -0.35 1.75
CA ARG A 91 -8.99 -1.27 0.72
C ARG A 91 -9.83 -2.54 0.60
N LEU A 92 -10.44 -2.99 1.70
CA LEU A 92 -11.27 -4.18 1.73
C LEU A 92 -12.61 -4.01 0.99
N LEU A 93 -13.02 -2.76 0.71
CA LEU A 93 -14.24 -2.43 -0.01
C LEU A 93 -14.05 -2.30 -1.53
N ILE A 94 -12.81 -2.35 -2.03
CA ILE A 94 -12.48 -2.13 -3.45
C ILE A 94 -13.37 -2.96 -4.40
N PRO A 95 -13.58 -4.28 -4.17
CA PRO A 95 -14.41 -5.07 -5.08
C PRO A 95 -15.86 -4.59 -5.21
N GLU A 96 -16.42 -4.01 -4.14
CA GLU A 96 -17.79 -3.48 -4.13
C GLU A 96 -17.88 -2.06 -4.70
N ILE A 97 -16.88 -1.21 -4.43
CA ILE A 97 -16.90 0.21 -4.82
C ILE A 97 -16.52 0.40 -6.29
N MET A 98 -15.74 -0.52 -6.85
CA MET A 98 -15.27 -0.47 -8.24
C MET A 98 -15.78 -1.68 -9.05
N PRO A 99 -17.11 -1.85 -9.19
CA PRO A 99 -17.69 -3.01 -9.87
C PRO A 99 -17.38 -3.05 -11.37
N GLU A 100 -16.98 -1.92 -11.95
CA GLU A 100 -16.58 -1.80 -13.36
C GLU A 100 -15.25 -2.47 -13.70
N TYR A 101 -14.42 -2.80 -12.68
CA TYR A 101 -13.14 -3.47 -12.87
C TYR A 101 -13.15 -4.89 -12.33
N ASP A 102 -12.71 -5.84 -13.14
CA ASP A 102 -12.55 -7.25 -12.76
C ASP A 102 -11.25 -7.48 -11.98
N LYS A 103 -10.24 -6.64 -12.20
CA LYS A 103 -8.95 -6.67 -11.51
C LYS A 103 -8.54 -5.26 -11.13
N VAL A 104 -8.02 -5.08 -9.92
CA VAL A 104 -7.61 -3.77 -9.38
C VAL A 104 -6.29 -3.93 -8.63
N ILE A 105 -5.37 -2.99 -8.78
CA ILE A 105 -4.20 -2.87 -7.91
C ILE A 105 -4.55 -1.94 -6.75
N TYR A 106 -4.23 -2.36 -5.54
CA TYR A 106 -4.18 -1.50 -4.36
C TYR A 106 -2.73 -1.26 -3.96
N SER A 107 -2.40 -0.04 -3.56
CA SER A 107 -1.11 0.28 -2.93
C SER A 107 -1.27 1.21 -1.74
N ASP A 108 -0.46 0.99 -0.71
CA ASP A 108 -0.22 1.97 0.33
C ASP A 108 0.43 3.24 -0.27
N VAL A 109 0.44 4.32 0.51
CA VAL A 109 0.95 5.64 0.08
C VAL A 109 2.33 5.99 0.65
N ASP A 110 2.83 5.19 1.57
CA ASP A 110 4.19 5.29 2.09
C ASP A 110 5.15 4.43 1.26
N VAL A 111 5.08 4.64 -0.04
CA VAL A 111 5.85 3.91 -1.05
C VAL A 111 6.53 4.87 -2.04
N LEU A 112 7.52 4.35 -2.76
CA LEU A 112 8.11 4.97 -3.93
C LEU A 112 8.17 3.94 -5.05
N PHE A 113 7.48 4.20 -6.15
CA PHE A 113 7.55 3.34 -7.33
C PHE A 113 8.85 3.60 -8.11
N LYS A 114 9.46 2.53 -8.58
CA LYS A 114 10.70 2.49 -9.38
C LYS A 114 10.49 1.80 -10.72
N GLY A 115 9.31 1.20 -10.94
CA GLY A 115 8.97 0.47 -12.16
C GLY A 115 7.48 0.53 -12.49
N ASP A 116 7.15 0.15 -13.73
CA ASP A 116 5.79 0.06 -14.24
C ASP A 116 5.06 -1.18 -13.71
N LEU A 117 3.75 -1.07 -13.50
CA LEU A 117 2.94 -2.14 -12.92
C LEU A 117 2.21 -3.02 -13.96
N SER A 118 2.43 -2.83 -15.26
CA SER A 118 1.73 -3.59 -16.29
C SER A 118 2.04 -5.08 -16.24
N GLU A 119 3.25 -5.46 -15.87
CA GLU A 119 3.64 -6.87 -15.75
C GLU A 119 2.85 -7.58 -14.64
N VAL A 120 2.83 -7.02 -13.43
CA VAL A 120 2.09 -7.61 -12.31
C VAL A 120 0.58 -7.55 -12.52
N TYR A 121 0.08 -6.50 -13.18
CA TYR A 121 -1.34 -6.40 -13.50
C TYR A 121 -1.79 -7.48 -14.49
N ASN A 122 -0.94 -7.85 -15.45
CA ASN A 122 -1.24 -8.85 -16.47
C ASN A 122 -1.00 -10.29 -16.00
N MET A 123 -0.54 -10.52 -14.78
CA MET A 123 -0.43 -11.87 -14.22
C MET A 123 -1.80 -12.57 -14.19
N ASP A 124 -1.80 -13.87 -14.47
CA ASP A 124 -3.00 -14.69 -14.35
C ASP A 124 -3.35 -14.91 -12.87
N LEU A 125 -4.54 -14.46 -12.48
CA LEU A 125 -5.11 -14.67 -11.15
C LEU A 125 -6.23 -15.73 -11.15
N ALA A 126 -6.30 -16.61 -12.15
CA ALA A 126 -7.33 -17.65 -12.17
C ALA A 126 -7.25 -18.51 -10.90
N GLY A 127 -8.36 -18.57 -10.15
CA GLY A 127 -8.44 -19.30 -8.89
C GLY A 127 -7.85 -18.61 -7.66
N TYR A 128 -7.16 -17.48 -7.81
CA TYR A 128 -6.64 -16.68 -6.68
C TYR A 128 -7.53 -15.45 -6.42
N GLU A 129 -7.80 -15.17 -5.16
CA GLU A 129 -8.53 -13.96 -4.75
C GLU A 129 -7.63 -12.72 -4.87
N MET A 130 -6.36 -12.85 -4.52
CA MET A 130 -5.36 -11.77 -4.55
C MET A 130 -3.97 -12.28 -4.88
N ALA A 131 -3.12 -11.38 -5.42
CA ALA A 131 -1.68 -11.56 -5.36
C ALA A 131 -1.09 -10.55 -4.37
N ALA A 132 -0.17 -11.00 -3.52
CA ALA A 132 0.49 -10.18 -2.50
C ALA A 132 1.88 -10.72 -2.17
N VAL A 133 2.73 -9.87 -1.59
CA VAL A 133 4.07 -10.27 -1.15
C VAL A 133 3.95 -11.02 0.19
N PRO A 134 4.40 -12.29 0.28
CA PRO A 134 4.51 -12.98 1.55
C PRO A 134 5.69 -12.42 2.36
N VAL A 135 5.57 -12.33 3.68
CA VAL A 135 6.62 -11.71 4.51
C VAL A 135 7.08 -12.57 5.68
N GLU A 136 6.25 -13.47 6.17
CA GLU A 136 6.59 -14.35 7.29
C GLU A 136 5.90 -15.70 7.14
N ILE A 137 6.52 -16.78 7.64
CA ILE A 137 5.87 -18.09 7.72
C ILE A 137 4.81 -18.06 8.81
N ASN A 138 3.60 -18.49 8.48
CA ASN A 138 2.48 -18.57 9.44
C ASN A 138 2.62 -19.81 10.35
N ASN A 139 3.58 -19.79 11.25
CA ASN A 139 3.81 -20.86 12.20
C ASN A 139 3.96 -20.29 13.61
N PRO A 140 3.10 -20.67 14.58
CA PRO A 140 3.11 -20.12 15.93
C PRO A 140 4.43 -20.33 16.70
N GLU A 141 5.23 -21.33 16.30
CA GLU A 141 6.52 -21.63 16.96
C GLU A 141 7.67 -20.74 16.44
N THR A 142 7.52 -20.18 15.22
CA THR A 142 8.61 -19.47 14.55
C THR A 142 8.29 -18.01 14.22
N MET A 143 7.02 -17.59 14.31
CA MET A 143 6.60 -16.21 14.06
C MET A 143 7.23 -15.25 15.08
N ILE A 144 7.73 -14.13 14.59
CA ILE A 144 8.41 -13.11 15.40
C ILE A 144 7.87 -11.69 15.20
N CYS A 145 7.21 -11.43 14.07
CA CYS A 145 6.69 -10.10 13.74
C CYS A 145 5.16 -10.03 13.84
N HIS A 146 4.47 -10.95 13.17
CA HIS A 146 3.02 -10.96 13.10
C HIS A 146 2.41 -11.82 14.21
N LYS A 147 1.10 -11.67 14.39
CA LYS A 147 0.35 -12.47 15.36
C LYS A 147 -0.23 -13.70 14.68
N TYR A 148 -0.07 -14.87 15.33
CA TYR A 148 -0.72 -16.09 14.89
C TYR A 148 -2.22 -16.06 15.14
N PHE A 149 -2.98 -16.45 14.14
CA PHE A 149 -4.41 -16.67 14.22
C PHE A 149 -4.72 -18.09 13.72
N PRO A 150 -5.32 -18.97 14.56
CA PRO A 150 -5.71 -20.31 14.12
C PRO A 150 -6.72 -20.31 12.99
N GLU A 151 -7.42 -19.19 12.79
CA GLU A 151 -8.38 -18.99 11.69
C GLU A 151 -7.70 -18.70 10.33
N ASN A 152 -6.42 -18.32 10.34
CA ASN A 152 -5.65 -18.11 9.12
C ASN A 152 -5.11 -19.43 8.59
N SER A 153 -5.66 -19.94 7.49
CA SER A 153 -5.26 -21.20 6.86
C SER A 153 -4.07 -21.09 5.91
N ASN A 154 -3.59 -19.87 5.63
CA ASN A 154 -2.43 -19.69 4.77
C ASN A 154 -1.14 -20.16 5.46
N ASP A 155 -0.20 -20.70 4.68
CA ASP A 155 1.14 -21.09 5.16
C ASP A 155 2.08 -19.91 5.40
N LYS A 156 1.72 -18.73 4.89
CA LYS A 156 2.47 -17.49 5.00
C LYS A 156 1.56 -16.32 5.38
N ILE A 157 2.17 -15.27 5.92
CA ILE A 157 1.53 -13.97 6.12
C ILE A 157 1.82 -13.12 4.90
N TYR A 158 0.76 -12.59 4.27
CA TYR A 158 0.81 -11.71 3.12
C TYR A 158 0.61 -10.26 3.55
N ILE A 159 1.51 -9.36 3.09
CA ILE A 159 1.43 -7.95 3.46
C ILE A 159 0.33 -7.24 2.68
N SER A 160 -0.39 -6.31 3.32
CA SER A 160 -1.51 -5.58 2.71
C SER A 160 -1.09 -4.31 1.96
N SER A 161 0.20 -3.98 1.91
CA SER A 161 0.69 -2.72 1.33
C SER A 161 0.65 -2.65 -0.19
N PHE A 162 0.64 -3.80 -0.87
CA PHE A 162 0.52 -3.92 -2.31
C PHE A 162 -0.26 -5.19 -2.66
N LEU A 163 -1.39 -5.02 -3.33
CA LEU A 163 -2.31 -6.12 -3.67
C LEU A 163 -2.72 -6.02 -5.14
N VAL A 164 -2.72 -7.15 -5.84
CA VAL A 164 -3.45 -7.28 -7.11
C VAL A 164 -4.69 -8.10 -6.81
N MET A 165 -5.85 -7.46 -6.84
CA MET A 165 -7.12 -8.05 -6.42
C MET A 165 -7.90 -8.58 -7.61
N ASN A 166 -8.33 -9.85 -7.57
CA ASN A 166 -9.30 -10.42 -8.50
C ASN A 166 -10.71 -10.01 -8.04
N SER A 167 -11.07 -8.76 -8.32
CA SER A 167 -12.31 -8.16 -7.83
C SER A 167 -13.55 -8.90 -8.34
N ALA A 168 -13.50 -9.46 -9.55
CA ALA A 168 -14.60 -10.27 -10.09
C ALA A 168 -14.84 -11.53 -9.24
N LEU A 169 -13.77 -12.29 -8.95
CA LEU A 169 -13.87 -13.49 -8.11
C LEU A 169 -14.32 -13.14 -6.70
N MET A 170 -13.73 -12.08 -6.09
CA MET A 170 -14.06 -11.63 -4.75
C MET A 170 -15.53 -11.20 -4.62
N ARG A 171 -16.10 -10.54 -5.65
CA ARG A 171 -17.54 -10.23 -5.68
C ARG A 171 -18.38 -11.50 -5.77
N CYS A 172 -18.00 -12.42 -6.66
CA CYS A 172 -18.72 -13.68 -6.87
C CYS A 172 -18.80 -14.52 -5.58
N GLU A 173 -17.74 -14.49 -4.77
CA GLU A 173 -17.64 -15.29 -3.54
C GLU A 173 -18.02 -14.53 -2.25
N GLY A 174 -18.43 -13.27 -2.36
CA GLY A 174 -18.82 -12.45 -1.21
C GLY A 174 -17.65 -12.18 -0.25
N THR A 175 -16.44 -12.04 -0.77
CA THR A 175 -15.21 -11.87 0.05
C THR A 175 -15.28 -10.62 0.93
N VAL A 176 -15.93 -9.55 0.47
CA VAL A 176 -16.11 -8.33 1.28
C VAL A 176 -16.98 -8.59 2.50
N ASP A 177 -18.02 -9.42 2.38
CA ASP A 177 -18.82 -9.83 3.54
C ASP A 177 -18.04 -10.73 4.50
N LYS A 178 -17.13 -11.58 4.00
CA LYS A 178 -16.19 -12.34 4.83
C LYS A 178 -15.30 -11.39 5.63
N PHE A 179 -14.75 -10.32 5.02
CA PHE A 179 -13.99 -9.26 5.72
C PHE A 179 -14.80 -8.61 6.84
N LYS A 180 -16.01 -8.12 6.51
CA LYS A 180 -16.90 -7.50 7.49
C LYS A 180 -17.25 -8.46 8.64
N SER A 181 -17.46 -9.73 8.34
CA SER A 181 -17.74 -10.77 9.34
C SER A 181 -16.52 -11.02 10.25
N THR A 182 -15.32 -11.14 9.68
CA THR A 182 -14.07 -11.32 10.41
C THR A 182 -13.84 -10.17 11.39
N ILE A 183 -13.98 -8.91 10.93
CA ILE A 183 -13.85 -7.72 11.78
C ILE A 183 -14.85 -7.76 12.94
N ARG A 184 -16.12 -8.13 12.70
CA ARG A 184 -17.14 -8.23 13.74
C ARG A 184 -16.84 -9.32 14.76
N THR A 185 -16.39 -10.48 14.30
CA THR A 185 -16.24 -11.68 15.13
C THR A 185 -14.98 -11.64 15.98
N ILE A 186 -13.86 -11.27 15.39
CA ILE A 186 -12.55 -11.33 16.06
C ILE A 186 -11.84 -9.97 16.14
N GLY A 187 -12.51 -8.87 15.78
CA GLY A 187 -11.91 -7.54 15.69
C GLY A 187 -11.09 -7.14 16.91
N LYS A 188 -11.57 -7.45 18.15
CA LYS A 188 -10.83 -7.17 19.38
C LYS A 188 -9.48 -7.90 19.48
N ARG A 189 -9.29 -8.97 18.69
CA ARG A 189 -8.06 -9.77 18.66
C ARG A 189 -7.08 -9.29 17.59
N LEU A 190 -7.56 -8.54 16.58
CA LEU A 190 -6.74 -8.04 15.48
C LEU A 190 -5.60 -7.16 16.03
N ASN A 191 -4.42 -7.31 15.47
CA ASN A 191 -3.22 -6.54 15.80
C ASN A 191 -2.83 -5.57 14.67
N MET A 192 -2.86 -6.05 13.43
CA MET A 192 -2.59 -5.30 12.20
C MET A 192 -3.84 -5.16 11.32
N PHE A 193 -4.99 -5.07 11.95
CA PHE A 193 -6.31 -4.69 11.43
C PHE A 193 -6.66 -5.30 10.07
N ASP A 194 -6.47 -4.55 8.98
CA ASP A 194 -6.77 -4.97 7.60
C ASP A 194 -5.89 -6.12 7.14
N LEU A 195 -4.60 -6.13 7.50
CA LEU A 195 -3.68 -7.21 7.17
C LEU A 195 -4.14 -8.53 7.80
N ASP A 196 -4.44 -8.53 9.10
CA ASP A 196 -4.94 -9.72 9.79
C ASP A 196 -6.28 -10.17 9.19
N THR A 197 -7.19 -9.20 8.95
CA THR A 197 -8.51 -9.47 8.36
C THR A 197 -8.38 -10.16 7.01
N MET A 198 -7.51 -9.64 6.13
CA MET A 198 -7.28 -10.17 4.80
C MET A 198 -6.71 -11.60 4.85
N ASN A 199 -5.68 -11.82 5.67
CA ASN A 199 -5.03 -13.13 5.79
C ASN A 199 -5.96 -14.21 6.40
N ILE A 200 -6.92 -13.82 7.24
CA ILE A 200 -7.89 -14.74 7.85
C ILE A 200 -9.05 -15.06 6.90
N ALA A 201 -9.52 -14.06 6.15
CA ALA A 201 -10.73 -14.19 5.35
C ALA A 201 -10.46 -14.71 3.93
N CYS A 202 -9.22 -14.63 3.45
CA CYS A 202 -8.80 -15.16 2.15
C CYS A 202 -7.79 -16.29 2.34
N ASP A 203 -7.93 -17.35 1.55
CA ASP A 203 -7.07 -18.54 1.58
C ASP A 203 -6.35 -18.82 0.26
N ARG A 204 -6.56 -17.98 -0.76
CA ARG A 204 -6.01 -18.16 -2.10
C ARG A 204 -5.23 -16.93 -2.55
N PHE A 205 -3.99 -16.83 -2.05
CA PHE A 205 -3.03 -15.82 -2.46
C PHE A 205 -2.06 -16.36 -3.50
N LEU A 206 -1.84 -15.61 -4.58
CA LEU A 206 -0.70 -15.79 -5.48
C LEU A 206 0.50 -15.05 -4.87
N PRO A 207 1.59 -15.75 -4.48
CA PRO A 207 2.76 -15.07 -3.93
C PRO A 207 3.45 -14.18 -4.97
N LEU A 208 3.66 -12.90 -4.62
CA LEU A 208 4.47 -11.99 -5.42
C LEU A 208 5.93 -12.00 -4.99
N PRO A 209 6.87 -11.79 -5.92
CA PRO A 209 8.27 -11.53 -5.59
C PRO A 209 8.44 -10.30 -4.70
N PHE A 210 9.50 -10.29 -3.87
CA PHE A 210 9.74 -9.24 -2.88
C PHE A 210 9.98 -7.84 -3.49
N HIS A 211 10.37 -7.75 -4.75
CA HIS A 211 10.58 -6.46 -5.44
C HIS A 211 9.29 -5.62 -5.61
N TYR A 212 8.10 -6.20 -5.40
CA TYR A 212 6.83 -5.47 -5.31
C TYR A 212 6.53 -4.92 -3.90
N GLY A 213 7.45 -5.07 -2.96
CA GLY A 213 7.29 -4.58 -1.58
C GLY A 213 8.61 -4.51 -0.83
N THR A 214 9.71 -4.10 -1.52
CA THR A 214 11.04 -4.01 -0.91
C THR A 214 11.04 -3.02 0.24
N PHE A 215 11.23 -3.50 1.46
CA PHE A 215 11.26 -2.63 2.64
C PHE A 215 12.46 -1.67 2.58
N GLN A 216 12.25 -0.44 3.10
CA GLN A 216 13.29 0.59 3.13
C GLN A 216 14.56 0.12 3.87
N SER A 217 14.44 -0.71 4.89
CA SER A 217 15.56 -1.25 5.64
C SER A 217 16.41 -2.21 4.80
N VAL A 218 15.80 -3.01 3.93
CA VAL A 218 16.50 -3.87 2.95
C VAL A 218 17.10 -2.99 1.85
N MET A 219 16.36 -2.01 1.35
CA MET A 219 16.79 -1.15 0.25
C MET A 219 18.02 -0.31 0.60
N TYR A 220 18.06 0.31 1.77
CA TYR A 220 19.07 1.32 2.10
C TYR A 220 20.17 0.84 3.07
N ASN A 221 20.14 -0.39 3.57
CA ASN A 221 21.27 -0.99 4.27
C ASN A 221 22.26 -1.62 3.26
N ASP A 222 23.56 -1.43 3.45
CA ASP A 222 24.58 -2.07 2.63
C ASP A 222 24.56 -3.59 2.83
N ASP A 223 24.30 -4.04 4.04
CA ASP A 223 24.19 -5.44 4.45
C ASP A 223 22.72 -5.75 4.77
N ILE A 224 22.08 -6.58 3.94
CA ILE A 224 20.66 -6.95 4.10
C ILE A 224 20.37 -7.67 5.43
N THR A 225 21.36 -8.35 6.01
CA THR A 225 21.20 -9.06 7.29
C THR A 225 21.00 -8.12 8.46
N ARG A 226 21.29 -6.83 8.29
CA ARG A 226 21.05 -5.75 9.26
C ARG A 226 19.70 -5.07 9.08
N ALA A 227 18.92 -5.44 8.06
CA ALA A 227 17.58 -4.93 7.89
C ALA A 227 16.69 -5.36 9.05
N GLU A 228 15.85 -4.46 9.55
CA GLU A 228 14.94 -4.72 10.67
C GLU A 228 14.06 -5.96 10.42
N GLU A 229 13.65 -6.13 9.16
CA GLU A 229 12.72 -7.18 8.73
C GLU A 229 13.42 -8.48 8.34
N TYR A 230 14.74 -8.51 8.23
CA TYR A 230 15.49 -9.68 7.77
C TYR A 230 15.19 -10.95 8.58
N ALA A 231 15.00 -10.81 9.90
CA ALA A 231 14.79 -11.93 10.79
C ALA A 231 13.55 -12.78 10.42
N PHE A 232 12.49 -12.16 9.93
CA PHE A 232 11.28 -12.87 9.49
C PHE A 232 11.26 -13.10 7.97
N LEU A 233 11.85 -12.22 7.17
CA LEU A 233 11.92 -12.36 5.71
C LEU A 233 12.72 -13.59 5.27
N LYS A 234 13.84 -13.91 5.96
CA LYS A 234 14.69 -15.08 5.65
C LYS A 234 13.97 -16.43 5.76
N GLY A 235 12.83 -16.47 6.40
CA GLY A 235 11.96 -17.66 6.44
C GLY A 235 11.19 -17.86 5.14
N VAL A 236 11.00 -16.79 4.37
CA VAL A 236 10.20 -16.78 3.13
C VAL A 236 11.08 -16.65 1.90
N PHE A 237 12.14 -15.86 1.96
CA PHE A 237 13.05 -15.55 0.85
C PHE A 237 14.47 -15.92 1.21
N SER A 238 15.22 -16.42 0.23
CA SER A 238 16.66 -16.56 0.32
C SER A 238 17.36 -15.18 0.25
N ASP A 239 18.61 -15.11 0.70
CA ASP A 239 19.43 -13.89 0.58
C ASP A 239 19.59 -13.45 -0.87
N ALA A 240 19.69 -14.41 -1.81
CA ALA A 240 19.77 -14.12 -3.25
C ALA A 240 18.51 -13.43 -3.77
N GLU A 241 17.31 -13.87 -3.37
CA GLU A 241 16.04 -13.24 -3.74
C GLU A 241 15.88 -11.85 -3.12
N LEU A 242 16.33 -11.65 -1.86
CA LEU A 242 16.32 -10.34 -1.22
C LEU A 242 17.30 -9.35 -1.89
N LEU A 243 18.47 -9.80 -2.29
CA LEU A 243 19.45 -9.00 -3.02
C LEU A 243 18.98 -8.68 -4.44
N ASP A 244 18.37 -9.63 -5.13
CA ASP A 244 17.75 -9.39 -6.44
C ASP A 244 16.61 -8.36 -6.33
N ALA A 245 15.73 -8.51 -5.35
CA ALA A 245 14.65 -7.55 -5.11
C ALA A 245 15.18 -6.14 -4.81
N LYS A 246 16.29 -6.01 -4.09
CA LYS A 246 16.97 -4.73 -3.87
C LYS A 246 17.51 -4.13 -5.16
N ALA A 247 18.12 -4.94 -6.02
CA ALA A 247 18.70 -4.49 -7.29
C ALA A 247 17.62 -4.12 -8.34
N ASN A 248 16.53 -4.86 -8.37
CA ASN A 248 15.45 -4.78 -9.36
C ASN A 248 14.11 -4.31 -8.74
N THR A 249 14.16 -3.49 -7.69
CA THR A 249 12.95 -3.08 -6.97
C THR A 249 11.96 -2.33 -7.87
N ILE A 250 10.71 -2.73 -7.82
CA ILE A 250 9.57 -2.05 -8.48
C ILE A 250 8.92 -1.06 -7.52
N MET A 251 8.89 -1.38 -6.23
CA MET A 251 8.31 -0.53 -5.21
C MET A 251 9.10 -0.61 -3.90
N ILE A 252 9.55 0.54 -3.39
CA ILE A 252 10.12 0.67 -2.05
C ILE A 252 8.99 0.97 -1.08
N HIS A 253 8.86 0.17 -0.03
CA HIS A 253 7.89 0.38 1.05
C HIS A 253 8.57 0.96 2.29
N TYR A 254 8.19 2.16 2.67
CA TYR A 254 8.73 2.88 3.82
C TYR A 254 8.05 2.45 5.13
N ALA A 255 7.88 1.15 5.35
CA ALA A 255 7.43 0.58 6.61
C ALA A 255 8.54 0.57 7.68
N GLY A 256 8.21 0.13 8.89
CA GLY A 256 9.17 -0.07 9.98
C GLY A 256 9.57 1.20 10.71
N ARG A 257 10.65 1.10 11.50
CA ARG A 257 11.08 2.13 12.48
C ARG A 257 11.95 3.23 11.91
N MET A 258 12.50 3.05 10.70
CA MET A 258 13.35 4.07 10.07
C MET A 258 12.62 5.41 9.82
N GLY A 259 11.30 5.42 9.93
CA GLY A 259 10.46 6.60 9.77
C GLY A 259 10.01 6.83 8.32
N LYS A 260 9.19 7.85 8.12
CA LYS A 260 8.62 8.19 6.82
C LYS A 260 9.43 9.30 6.14
N PRO A 261 9.87 9.15 4.88
CA PRO A 261 10.76 10.11 4.20
C PRO A 261 10.24 11.54 4.22
N TRP A 262 8.94 11.77 4.01
CA TRP A 262 8.34 13.12 4.05
C TRP A 262 8.34 13.79 5.44
N ARG A 263 8.73 13.06 6.49
CA ARG A 263 8.91 13.56 7.85
C ARG A 263 10.39 13.70 8.26
N MET A 264 11.31 13.18 7.46
CA MET A 264 12.74 13.25 7.71
C MET A 264 13.28 14.66 7.43
N LYS A 265 14.34 15.06 8.13
CA LYS A 265 15.08 16.29 7.85
C LYS A 265 15.84 16.18 6.53
N ASN A 266 16.45 15.02 6.31
CA ASN A 266 17.20 14.66 5.10
C ASN A 266 16.61 13.34 4.60
N PRO A 267 15.59 13.37 3.75
CA PRO A 267 15.05 12.15 3.15
C PRO A 267 16.04 11.56 2.14
N TYR A 268 15.78 10.34 1.71
CA TYR A 268 16.57 9.68 0.67
C TYR A 268 16.59 10.53 -0.61
N PRO A 269 17.75 10.62 -1.32
CA PRO A 269 17.89 11.52 -2.47
C PRO A 269 16.84 11.31 -3.57
N ASP A 270 16.50 10.07 -3.87
CA ASP A 270 15.48 9.73 -4.87
C ASP A 270 14.07 10.20 -4.41
N TYR A 271 13.73 10.00 -3.14
CA TYR A 271 12.48 10.50 -2.58
C TYR A 271 12.40 12.02 -2.59
N GLN A 272 13.51 12.71 -2.23
CA GLN A 272 13.61 14.17 -2.25
C GLN A 272 13.39 14.72 -3.66
N ALA A 273 13.95 14.08 -4.69
CA ALA A 273 13.77 14.50 -6.07
C ALA A 273 12.29 14.51 -6.48
N TYR A 274 11.52 13.48 -6.08
CA TYR A 274 10.07 13.47 -6.33
C TYR A 274 9.33 14.54 -5.55
N MET A 275 9.68 14.80 -4.28
CA MET A 275 9.08 15.92 -3.53
C MET A 275 9.33 17.26 -4.21
N ASP A 276 10.53 17.48 -4.74
CA ASP A 276 10.90 18.72 -5.42
C ASP A 276 10.20 18.88 -6.78
N ALA A 277 9.85 17.76 -7.42
CA ALA A 277 9.13 17.74 -8.70
C ALA A 277 7.60 17.91 -8.58
N LEU A 278 7.04 17.89 -7.35
CA LEU A 278 5.60 18.04 -7.15
C LEU A 278 5.08 19.41 -7.61
N PRO A 279 3.81 19.50 -8.07
CA PRO A 279 3.13 20.77 -8.36
C PRO A 279 3.21 21.77 -7.20
N ARG A 280 3.25 23.07 -7.52
CA ARG A 280 3.40 24.16 -6.51
C ARG A 280 2.38 24.08 -5.35
N GLY A 281 1.13 23.70 -5.65
CA GLY A 281 0.07 23.58 -4.66
C GLY A 281 0.37 22.57 -3.56
N LEU A 282 1.14 21.52 -3.88
CA LEU A 282 1.55 20.47 -2.94
C LEU A 282 2.82 20.83 -2.16
N LYS A 283 3.68 21.71 -2.70
CA LYS A 283 4.92 22.17 -2.02
C LYS A 283 4.66 22.96 -0.75
N LYS A 284 3.51 23.57 -0.58
CA LYS A 284 3.13 24.25 0.68
C LYS A 284 3.08 23.29 1.89
N TYR A 285 2.86 22.00 1.65
CA TYR A 285 2.88 20.99 2.71
C TYR A 285 4.29 20.74 3.21
N THR A 286 5.31 20.76 2.34
CA THR A 286 6.72 20.65 2.75
C THR A 286 7.14 21.80 3.66
N LEU A 287 6.74 23.06 3.34
CA LEU A 287 7.02 24.24 4.15
C LEU A 287 6.28 24.22 5.49
N ARG A 288 5.04 23.71 5.53
CA ARG A 288 4.26 23.58 6.76
C ARG A 288 4.85 22.51 7.69
N ASP A 289 5.33 21.40 7.15
CA ASP A 289 5.97 20.35 7.93
C ASP A 289 7.35 20.79 8.45
N LEU A 290 8.11 21.57 7.67
CA LEU A 290 9.34 22.21 8.11
C LEU A 290 9.08 23.22 9.24
N ARG A 291 8.03 24.04 9.15
CA ARG A 291 7.64 24.97 10.22
C ARG A 291 7.23 24.23 11.48
N LYS A 292 6.41 23.18 11.41
CA LYS A 292 6.08 22.34 12.58
C LYS A 292 7.32 21.74 13.23
N LYS A 293 8.32 21.29 12.46
CA LYS A 293 9.59 20.76 12.99
C LYS A 293 10.43 21.86 13.66
N LEU A 294 10.35 23.12 13.20
CA LEU A 294 11.07 24.24 13.79
C LEU A 294 10.41 24.76 15.09
N PHE A 295 9.09 24.67 15.21
CA PHE A 295 8.34 25.19 16.35
C PHE A 295 8.04 24.14 17.44
N ASN A 296 8.15 22.84 17.18
CA ASN A 296 7.99 21.77 18.17
C ASN A 296 9.31 21.41 18.89
N LYS A 297 10.33 22.27 18.82
CA LYS A 297 11.57 22.19 19.61
C LYS A 297 11.56 23.22 20.75
N ARG A 298 10.43 23.33 21.43
CA ARG A 298 10.36 24.00 22.74
C ARG A 298 9.67 23.12 23.75
#